data_a5e8129ad4bc8059a8784c0a8c6c6dbe
#
_entry.id   a5e8129ad4bc8059a8784c0a8c6c6dbe
#
_cell.length_a   1.000
_cell.length_b   1.000
_cell.length_c   1.000
_cell.angle_alpha   90.00
_cell.angle_beta   90.00
_cell.angle_gamma   90.00
#
_symmetry.space_group_name_H-M   'P 1'
#
loop_
_entity.id
_entity.type
_entity.pdbx_description
1 polymer ?
#
loop_
_entity_poly.entity_id
_entity_poly.type
_entity_poly.pdbx_seq_one_letter_code
_entity_poly.pdbx_strand_id
1 'polypeptide(L)' 'MRTAIKKVQKAAADGNAEQATSLYKEAVPQIDTMVNKGIIHKNNAARTKSRLSKRIKSLGTD' A
#
# COMPACT_ATOMS: atom_id res chain seq x y z
N MET A 1 -2.88 8.77 7.58
CA MET A 1 -3.41 7.67 6.81
C MET A 1 -2.98 7.66 5.38
N ARG A 2 -3.26 8.72 4.70
CA ARG A 2 -2.70 8.89 3.38
C ARG A 2 -1.18 8.83 3.39
N THR A 3 -0.58 9.17 4.52
CA THR A 3 0.87 9.16 4.67
C THR A 3 1.48 7.77 4.44
N ALA A 4 0.85 6.73 4.99
CA ALA A 4 1.36 5.37 4.82
C ALA A 4 1.30 4.94 3.35
N ILE A 5 0.20 5.25 2.67
CA ILE A 5 0.04 4.93 1.25
C ILE A 5 1.04 5.71 0.41
N LYS A 6 1.22 6.99 0.72
CA LYS A 6 2.18 7.84 0.00
C LYS A 6 3.61 7.33 0.18
N LYS A 7 3.95 6.86 1.35
CA LYS A 7 5.28 6.30 1.59
C LYS A 7 5.56 5.08 0.71
N VAL A 8 4.56 4.19 0.60
CA VAL A 8 4.69 3.02 -0.27
C VAL A 8 4.85 3.45 -1.72
N GLN A 9 4.02 4.39 -2.15
CA GLN A 9 4.07 4.89 -3.53
C GLN A 9 5.40 5.55 -3.83
N LYS A 10 5.94 6.32 -2.90
CA LYS A 10 7.22 6.98 -3.07
C LYS A 10 8.35 5.97 -3.18
N ALA A 11 8.35 4.97 -2.31
CA ALA A 11 9.36 3.91 -2.36
C ALA A 11 9.27 3.16 -3.68
N ALA A 12 8.07 2.90 -4.17
CA ALA A 12 7.88 2.25 -5.46
C ALA A 12 8.38 3.13 -6.61
N ALA A 13 8.12 4.43 -6.55
CA ALA A 13 8.59 5.38 -7.56
C ALA A 13 10.10 5.47 -7.57
N ASP A 14 10.75 5.32 -6.42
CA ASP A 14 12.20 5.32 -6.30
C ASP A 14 12.82 4.00 -6.77
N GLY A 15 12.01 3.02 -7.10
CA GLY A 15 12.49 1.72 -7.53
C GLY A 15 12.99 0.84 -6.40
N ASN A 16 12.65 1.18 -5.16
CA ASN A 16 13.11 0.43 -3.99
C ASN A 16 12.05 -0.59 -3.58
N ALA A 17 12.07 -1.75 -4.23
CA ALA A 17 11.08 -2.80 -3.98
C ALA A 17 11.09 -3.30 -2.55
N GLU A 18 12.27 -3.42 -1.96
CA GLU A 18 12.41 -3.91 -0.60
C GLU A 18 11.74 -2.98 0.40
N GLN A 19 12.03 -1.70 0.29
CA GLN A 19 11.44 -0.70 1.17
C GLN A 19 9.94 -0.58 0.92
N ALA A 20 9.53 -0.63 -0.33
CA ALA A 20 8.11 -0.58 -0.69
C ALA A 20 7.35 -1.75 -0.08
N THR A 21 7.92 -2.95 -0.12
CA THR A 21 7.31 -4.12 0.48
C THR A 21 7.16 -3.96 1.99
N SER A 22 8.21 -3.48 2.64
CA SER A 22 8.19 -3.27 4.09
C SER A 22 7.11 -2.25 4.48
N LEU A 23 7.07 -1.13 3.77
CA LEU A 23 6.06 -0.10 4.03
C LEU A 23 4.65 -0.59 3.72
N TYR A 24 4.50 -1.41 2.70
CA TYR A 24 3.22 -2.00 2.36
C TYR A 24 2.70 -2.87 3.51
N LYS A 25 3.57 -3.70 4.08
CA LYS A 25 3.19 -4.55 5.20
C LYS A 25 2.72 -3.73 6.40
N GLU A 26 3.31 -2.57 6.60
CA GLU A 26 2.88 -1.67 7.67
C GLU A 26 1.58 -0.96 7.32
N ALA A 27 1.36 -0.68 6.04
CA ALA A 27 0.16 0.03 5.61
C ALA A 27 -1.10 -0.85 5.65
N VAL A 28 -0.96 -2.14 5.37
CA VAL A 28 -2.10 -3.05 5.29
C VAL A 28 -2.95 -3.04 6.57
N PRO A 29 -2.38 -3.23 7.78
CA PRO A 29 -3.21 -3.18 8.99
C PRO A 29 -3.83 -1.82 9.22
N GLN A 30 -3.17 -0.74 8.82
CA GLN A 30 -3.75 0.60 8.95
C GLN A 30 -4.96 0.76 8.04
N ILE A 31 -4.87 0.27 6.82
CA ILE A 31 -5.98 0.31 5.86
C ILE A 31 -7.16 -0.51 6.41
N ASP A 32 -6.89 -1.69 6.94
CA ASP A 32 -7.92 -2.54 7.52
C ASP A 32 -8.61 -1.88 8.72
N THR A 33 -7.83 -1.22 9.57
CA THR A 33 -8.37 -0.47 10.71
C THR A 33 -9.32 0.62 10.23
N MET A 34 -8.99 1.26 9.14
CA MET A 34 -9.82 2.35 8.64
C MET A 34 -11.11 1.86 8.04
N VAL A 35 -11.09 0.69 7.41
CA VAL A 35 -12.33 0.06 6.96
C VAL A 35 -13.22 -0.23 8.16
N ASN A 36 -12.63 -0.76 9.23
CA ASN A 36 -13.37 -1.09 10.46
C ASN A 36 -13.97 0.15 11.11
N LYS A 37 -13.27 1.27 11.03
CA LYS A 37 -13.77 2.53 11.58
C LYS A 37 -14.74 3.24 10.65
N GLY A 38 -14.93 2.74 9.44
CA GLY A 38 -15.83 3.35 8.49
C GLY A 38 -15.26 4.58 7.81
N ILE A 39 -13.96 4.81 7.90
CA ILE A 39 -13.31 5.96 7.27
C ILE A 39 -13.20 5.77 5.77
N ILE A 40 -12.91 4.55 5.31
CA ILE A 40 -12.87 4.23 3.90
C ILE A 40 -13.73 3.01 3.63
N HIS A 41 -14.27 2.95 2.43
CA HIS A 41 -15.11 1.84 2.02
C HIS A 41 -14.25 0.60 1.74
N LYS A 42 -14.80 -0.56 2.03
CA LYS A 42 -14.14 -1.85 1.84
C LYS A 42 -13.61 -2.01 0.41
N ASN A 43 -14.39 -1.59 -0.58
CA ASN A 43 -13.97 -1.69 -1.98
C ASN A 43 -12.77 -0.82 -2.29
N ASN A 44 -12.73 0.38 -1.72
CA ASN A 44 -11.58 1.28 -1.90
C ASN A 44 -10.33 0.72 -1.26
N ALA A 45 -10.48 0.13 -0.09
CA ALA A 45 -9.35 -0.50 0.61
C ALA A 45 -8.79 -1.65 -0.22
N ALA A 46 -9.66 -2.50 -0.77
CA ALA A 46 -9.24 -3.62 -1.60
C ALA A 46 -8.51 -3.13 -2.85
N ARG A 47 -9.02 -2.09 -3.50
CA ARG A 47 -8.37 -1.49 -4.66
C ARG A 47 -7.00 -0.95 -4.33
N THR A 48 -6.90 -0.20 -3.24
CA THR A 48 -5.65 0.40 -2.82
C THR A 48 -4.60 -0.66 -2.54
N LYS A 49 -4.97 -1.69 -1.78
CA LYS A 49 -4.06 -2.80 -1.49
C LYS A 49 -3.62 -3.51 -2.77
N SER A 50 -4.55 -3.75 -3.67
CA SER A 50 -4.28 -4.41 -4.94
C SER A 50 -3.29 -3.60 -5.79
N ARG A 51 -3.52 -2.29 -5.90
CA ARG A 51 -2.65 -1.41 -6.67
C ARG A 51 -1.24 -1.37 -6.10
N LEU A 52 -1.13 -1.24 -4.79
CA LEU A 52 0.18 -1.19 -4.14
C LEU A 52 0.92 -2.51 -4.32
N SER A 53 0.23 -3.61 -4.17
CA SER A 53 0.80 -4.94 -4.35
C SER A 53 1.31 -5.13 -5.78
N LYS A 54 0.51 -4.73 -6.76
CA LYS A 54 0.89 -4.82 -8.17
C LYS A 54 2.14 -4.00 -8.46
N ARG A 55 2.20 -2.80 -7.92
CA ARG A 55 3.33 -1.90 -8.14
C ARG A 55 4.61 -2.48 -7.57
N ILE A 56 4.53 -3.03 -6.37
CA ILE A 56 5.67 -3.65 -5.71
C ILE A 56 6.11 -4.88 -6.47
N LYS A 57 5.18 -5.69 -6.90
CA LYS A 57 5.46 -6.89 -7.67
C LYS A 57 6.15 -6.55 -8.99
N SER A 58 5.72 -5.49 -9.64
CA SER A 58 6.35 -5.02 -10.87
C SER A 58 7.80 -4.62 -10.65
N LEU A 59 8.10 -4.01 -9.50
CA LEU A 59 9.47 -3.64 -9.17
C LEU A 59 10.34 -4.87 -8.89
N GLY A 60 9.75 -5.88 -8.29
CA GLY A 60 10.49 -7.07 -7.86
C GLY A 60 10.74 -8.08 -8.94
N THR A 61 9.88 -8.15 -9.94
CA THR A 61 10.00 -9.17 -10.99
C THR A 61 10.63 -8.68 -12.27
N ASP A 62 10.61 -7.41 -12.47
CA ASP A 62 11.12 -6.90 -13.72
C ASP A 62 11.26 -7.89 -14.81
#